data_932ac5b2ce9fa368cf8db6b7562fc02b
#
_entry.id   932ac5b2ce9fa368cf8db6b7562fc02b
#
_cell.length_a   1.000
_cell.length_b   1.000
_cell.length_c   1.000
_cell.angle_alpha   90.00
_cell.angle_beta   90.00
_cell.angle_gamma   90.00
#
_symmetry.space_group_name_H-M   'P 1'
#
loop_
_entity.id
_entity.type
_entity.pdbx_description
1 polymer ?
#
loop_
_entity_poly.entity_id
_entity_poly.type
_entity_poly.pdbx_seq_one_letter_code
_entity_poly.pdbx_strand_id
1 'polypeptide(L)'
;MNRYSIACATLFSLGYTLSPLSHAQEIANPDQWSPSRAAKISPVTQDQLNTADKNTTNFLLTNGNYAQTRFYPAKQINRDNVKKLHVAWIFQTQVKESLETSPIIVDGVMYVTTSFSHVYAIDAKTGEQLWHYSHKMGPITTYCCGPNNRGVQVLGDKVYLATLDSKLVALNAKTGEVVWTTDIADPELGYSETMAPTVVKDKVLIGTNGGEYGIRGFVRAYDAQTGKQVWNFDTIPENTVGVWATKDATGRDMHRDIQAEKDQLAKIGDPYKKLGGGVWQNPAVDLATNRIYFVVGNPSPDLDGSLRPGDNLYTDSLVSLDLDTGKYVCHFQYISHDVWDLDAVSPAVLVNVKDKSGKTIPGVIHAGKTGHIYVHDRKDCSLIRFSEAMVPQENMWTLPTKEGARMLPGANGGVEWSPIATDPGQDLAYAINLHQPMHYRVDSSPYPNGKLWLGGAFTAIPGEKQSGNITAVNYDTGKIKWQVKTPEPMIGGILATAGGLVFAGEGNGKFAAYNSSNGKELWSFHAGAGVNAPPSSYMVGGKQYIVVGAGGNTQVNFRRGNNIIAFTLE
;
A
#
# COMPACT_ATOMS: atom_id res chain seq x y z
N MET A 1 53.54 64.94 34.78
CA MET A 1 52.34 64.58 35.56
C MET A 1 51.36 63.94 34.63
N ASN A 2 51.25 62.62 34.59
CA ASN A 2 50.07 61.90 34.18
C ASN A 2 50.41 60.39 34.27
N ARG A 3 49.77 59.75 35.19
CA ARG A 3 49.90 58.30 35.46
C ARG A 3 49.03 57.57 34.48
N TYR A 4 49.59 56.60 33.75
CA TYR A 4 48.85 55.65 32.97
C TYR A 4 48.71 54.38 33.83
N SER A 5 47.46 54.03 34.16
CA SER A 5 47.10 52.76 34.79
C SER A 5 46.95 51.70 33.68
N ILE A 6 47.75 50.66 33.78
CA ILE A 6 47.64 49.45 32.93
C ILE A 6 46.57 48.54 33.57
N ALA A 7 45.47 48.34 32.88
CA ALA A 7 44.46 47.34 33.25
C ALA A 7 44.86 45.99 32.64
N CYS A 8 45.15 45.03 33.53
CA CYS A 8 45.34 43.64 33.16
C CYS A 8 43.98 43.01 32.85
N ALA A 9 43.75 42.69 31.57
CA ALA A 9 42.59 41.88 31.15
C ALA A 9 42.92 40.39 31.38
N THR A 10 42.29 39.81 32.38
CA THR A 10 42.32 38.38 32.64
C THR A 10 41.35 37.68 31.68
N LEU A 11 41.89 36.99 30.68
CA LEU A 11 41.11 36.07 29.81
C LEU A 11 40.64 34.85 30.62
N PHE A 12 39.36 34.81 30.95
CA PHE A 12 38.71 33.57 31.38
C PHE A 12 38.50 32.69 30.16
N SER A 13 39.34 31.68 29.98
CA SER A 13 39.05 30.58 29.06
C SER A 13 37.93 29.68 29.66
N LEU A 14 36.70 29.88 29.21
CA LEU A 14 35.65 28.88 29.44
C LEU A 14 36.04 27.60 28.67
N GLY A 15 36.61 26.64 29.36
CA GLY A 15 36.70 25.27 28.86
C GLY A 15 35.31 24.68 28.79
N TYR A 16 34.73 24.64 27.58
CA TYR A 16 33.62 23.74 27.33
C TYR A 16 34.14 22.31 27.45
N THR A 17 33.93 21.68 28.59
CA THR A 17 33.96 20.24 28.68
C THR A 17 32.79 19.74 27.88
N LEU A 18 33.06 19.28 26.66
CA LEU A 18 32.15 18.41 25.93
C LEU A 18 31.95 17.18 26.82
N SER A 19 30.87 17.17 27.61
CA SER A 19 30.36 15.94 28.17
C SER A 19 30.18 14.98 26.98
N PRO A 20 30.74 13.78 27.03
CA PRO A 20 30.43 12.79 26.03
C PRO A 20 28.91 12.68 26.02
N LEU A 21 28.29 12.95 24.86
CA LEU A 21 26.90 12.56 24.60
C LEU A 21 26.83 11.13 25.07
N SER A 22 26.18 10.87 26.20
CA SER A 22 25.80 9.53 26.57
C SER A 22 24.94 9.06 25.41
N HIS A 23 25.56 8.24 24.57
CA HIS A 23 24.76 7.42 23.67
C HIS A 23 23.79 6.74 24.62
N ALA A 24 22.48 6.98 24.42
CA ALA A 24 21.48 6.21 25.09
C ALA A 24 21.88 4.76 24.82
N GLN A 25 22.37 4.11 25.84
CA GLN A 25 22.84 2.75 25.75
C GLN A 25 21.56 2.01 25.37
N GLU A 26 21.51 1.49 24.17
CA GLU A 26 20.44 0.61 23.75
C GLU A 26 20.33 -0.43 24.85
N ILE A 27 19.18 -0.43 25.53
CA ILE A 27 18.99 -1.31 26.68
C ILE A 27 19.21 -2.71 26.18
N ALA A 28 20.25 -3.32 26.69
CA ALA A 28 20.76 -4.58 26.22
C ALA A 28 19.65 -5.62 26.12
N ASN A 29 19.58 -6.21 24.95
CA ASN A 29 18.82 -7.39 24.63
C ASN A 29 17.30 -7.26 24.83
N PRO A 30 16.55 -6.81 23.79
CA PRO A 30 15.08 -6.83 23.80
C PRO A 30 14.51 -8.21 24.14
N ASP A 31 15.24 -9.29 23.89
CA ASP A 31 14.86 -10.67 24.22
C ASP A 31 14.77 -10.94 25.73
N GLN A 32 15.40 -10.13 26.57
CA GLN A 32 15.28 -10.26 28.03
C GLN A 32 13.92 -9.79 28.56
N TRP A 33 13.27 -8.84 27.84
CA TRP A 33 11.99 -8.27 28.25
C TRP A 33 10.79 -8.93 27.56
N SER A 34 11.04 -9.66 26.48
CA SER A 34 10.04 -10.36 25.69
C SER A 34 10.58 -11.72 25.29
N PRO A 35 10.59 -12.69 26.22
CA PRO A 35 11.11 -14.02 25.93
C PRO A 35 10.37 -14.65 24.75
N SER A 36 11.13 -15.19 23.81
CA SER A 36 10.60 -15.90 22.66
C SER A 36 9.91 -17.19 23.12
N ARG A 37 8.66 -17.35 22.72
CA ARG A 37 7.85 -18.55 22.93
C ARG A 37 7.37 -19.08 21.59
N ALA A 38 7.55 -20.36 21.34
CA ALA A 38 7.11 -20.94 20.09
C ALA A 38 5.60 -20.79 19.87
N ALA A 39 5.23 -20.28 18.71
CA ALA A 39 3.85 -20.20 18.28
C ALA A 39 3.25 -21.59 18.04
N LYS A 40 2.01 -21.80 18.44
CA LYS A 40 1.30 -23.07 18.26
C LYS A 40 0.41 -22.97 17.02
N ILE A 41 0.99 -23.26 15.86
CA ILE A 41 0.27 -23.31 14.58
C ILE A 41 0.48 -24.64 13.88
N SER A 42 -0.49 -25.02 13.06
CA SER A 42 -0.35 -26.07 12.04
C SER A 42 0.24 -25.46 10.77
N PRO A 43 0.98 -26.22 9.94
CA PRO A 43 1.40 -25.73 8.63
C PRO A 43 0.20 -25.30 7.79
N VAL A 44 0.26 -24.08 7.23
CA VAL A 44 -0.80 -23.55 6.35
C VAL A 44 -0.75 -24.26 5.02
N THR A 45 -1.84 -24.88 4.61
CA THR A 45 -1.93 -25.59 3.32
C THR A 45 -2.36 -24.64 2.20
N GLN A 46 -2.02 -25.01 0.95
CA GLN A 46 -2.50 -24.29 -0.22
C GLN A 46 -4.04 -24.31 -0.30
N ASP A 47 -4.70 -25.41 0.11
CA ASP A 47 -6.16 -25.52 0.11
C ASP A 47 -6.82 -24.55 1.10
N GLN A 48 -6.20 -24.28 2.24
CA GLN A 48 -6.67 -23.23 3.17
C GLN A 48 -6.59 -21.85 2.52
N LEU A 49 -5.53 -21.56 1.77
CA LEU A 49 -5.40 -20.29 1.03
C LEU A 49 -6.40 -20.21 -0.14
N ASN A 50 -6.63 -21.32 -0.86
CA ASN A 50 -7.60 -21.39 -1.97
C ASN A 50 -9.04 -21.13 -1.52
N THR A 51 -9.36 -21.43 -0.26
CA THR A 51 -10.70 -21.30 0.32
C THR A 51 -10.79 -20.23 1.40
N ALA A 52 -9.82 -19.31 1.44
CA ALA A 52 -9.73 -18.26 2.45
C ALA A 52 -10.96 -17.31 2.45
N ASP A 53 -11.62 -17.13 1.31
CA ASP A 53 -12.86 -16.36 1.17
C ASP A 53 -14.04 -16.92 1.99
N LYS A 54 -13.99 -18.20 2.34
CA LYS A 54 -15.01 -18.91 3.15
C LYS A 54 -14.59 -19.13 4.59
N ASN A 55 -13.34 -18.79 4.93
CA ASN A 55 -12.78 -19.05 6.24
C ASN A 55 -13.30 -18.03 7.27
N THR A 56 -14.02 -18.53 8.29
CA THR A 56 -14.58 -17.72 9.37
C THR A 56 -13.69 -17.69 10.62
N THR A 57 -12.56 -18.40 10.62
CA THR A 57 -11.66 -18.52 11.79
C THR A 57 -10.41 -17.67 11.61
N ASN A 58 -9.77 -17.81 10.47
CA ASN A 58 -8.49 -17.17 10.16
C ASN A 58 -8.67 -15.96 9.23
N PHE A 59 -7.61 -15.14 9.11
CA PHE A 59 -7.45 -14.12 8.08
C PHE A 59 -6.09 -14.36 7.40
N LEU A 60 -6.10 -15.22 6.40
CA LEU A 60 -4.89 -15.89 5.93
C LEU A 60 -4.03 -15.09 4.94
N LEU A 61 -4.61 -14.11 4.25
CA LEU A 61 -3.92 -13.27 3.27
C LEU A 61 -4.10 -11.79 3.63
N THR A 62 -3.14 -10.97 3.24
CA THR A 62 -3.10 -9.52 3.52
C THR A 62 -4.41 -8.81 3.18
N ASN A 63 -5.09 -9.20 2.09
CA ASN A 63 -6.40 -8.67 1.71
C ASN A 63 -7.53 -9.72 1.84
N GLY A 64 -7.37 -10.66 2.77
CA GLY A 64 -8.36 -11.67 3.15
C GLY A 64 -8.33 -12.94 2.30
N ASN A 65 -8.23 -12.83 0.98
CA ASN A 65 -8.24 -13.95 0.04
C ASN A 65 -7.52 -13.59 -1.27
N TYR A 66 -7.32 -14.56 -2.16
CA TYR A 66 -6.66 -14.34 -3.45
C TYR A 66 -7.38 -13.38 -4.39
N ALA A 67 -8.69 -13.24 -4.24
CA ALA A 67 -9.46 -12.25 -4.99
C ALA A 67 -9.32 -10.82 -4.44
N GLN A 68 -8.65 -10.62 -3.31
CA GLN A 68 -8.38 -9.32 -2.67
C GLN A 68 -9.63 -8.60 -2.15
N THR A 69 -10.70 -9.36 -1.81
CA THR A 69 -12.02 -8.76 -1.56
C THR A 69 -12.14 -8.02 -0.24
N ARG A 70 -11.26 -8.26 0.74
CA ARG A 70 -11.36 -7.73 2.11
C ARG A 70 -12.76 -7.85 2.71
N PHE A 71 -13.44 -8.94 2.35
CA PHE A 71 -14.74 -9.33 2.90
C PHE A 71 -14.55 -10.51 3.84
N TYR A 72 -14.92 -10.33 5.13
CA TYR A 72 -14.83 -11.40 6.12
C TYR A 72 -16.19 -12.07 6.32
N PRO A 73 -16.31 -13.40 6.14
CA PRO A 73 -17.61 -14.06 6.03
C PRO A 73 -18.32 -14.31 7.37
N ALA A 74 -17.71 -14.03 8.54
CA ALA A 74 -18.37 -14.17 9.83
C ALA A 74 -19.30 -12.99 10.13
N LYS A 75 -20.37 -13.25 10.88
CA LYS A 75 -21.44 -12.32 11.22
C LYS A 75 -21.77 -12.25 12.71
N GLN A 76 -20.91 -12.78 13.59
CA GLN A 76 -21.12 -12.69 15.02
C GLN A 76 -21.16 -11.24 15.48
N ILE A 77 -20.20 -10.42 14.99
CA ILE A 77 -20.26 -8.96 15.11
C ILE A 77 -21.11 -8.42 13.95
N ASN A 78 -22.21 -7.74 14.26
CA ASN A 78 -23.19 -7.30 13.27
C ASN A 78 -23.80 -5.94 13.66
N ARG A 79 -24.70 -5.42 12.81
CA ARG A 79 -25.33 -4.11 12.99
C ARG A 79 -26.08 -3.94 14.31
N ASP A 80 -26.62 -5.01 14.89
CA ASP A 80 -27.45 -4.94 16.08
C ASP A 80 -26.61 -4.91 17.36
N ASN A 81 -25.40 -5.52 17.34
CA ASN A 81 -24.56 -5.67 18.53
C ASN A 81 -23.22 -4.91 18.48
N VAL A 82 -22.83 -4.34 17.34
CA VAL A 82 -21.53 -3.64 17.18
C VAL A 82 -21.31 -2.53 18.20
N LYS A 83 -22.36 -1.93 18.75
CA LYS A 83 -22.28 -0.92 19.83
C LYS A 83 -21.67 -1.46 21.13
N LYS A 84 -21.63 -2.78 21.30
CA LYS A 84 -21.05 -3.48 22.46
C LYS A 84 -19.57 -3.84 22.24
N LEU A 85 -18.97 -3.47 21.11
CA LEU A 85 -17.55 -3.69 20.90
C LEU A 85 -16.73 -2.93 21.93
N HIS A 86 -15.81 -3.63 22.56
CA HIS A 86 -14.82 -3.08 23.49
C HIS A 86 -13.44 -3.60 23.17
N VAL A 87 -12.42 -2.95 23.68
CA VAL A 87 -11.02 -3.38 23.54
C VAL A 87 -10.81 -4.69 24.30
N ALA A 88 -10.41 -5.72 23.58
CA ALA A 88 -10.02 -7.01 24.17
C ALA A 88 -8.58 -6.95 24.71
N TRP A 89 -7.68 -6.40 23.90
CA TRP A 89 -6.28 -6.21 24.25
C TRP A 89 -5.63 -5.14 23.37
N ILE A 90 -4.51 -4.60 23.84
CA ILE A 90 -3.62 -3.70 23.10
C ILE A 90 -2.20 -4.27 23.17
N PHE A 91 -1.55 -4.40 22.02
CA PHE A 91 -0.14 -4.70 21.94
C PHE A 91 0.62 -3.48 21.43
N GLN A 92 1.71 -3.09 22.08
CA GLN A 92 2.58 -2.00 21.66
C GLN A 92 3.84 -2.56 21.03
N THR A 93 4.07 -2.24 19.75
CA THR A 93 5.32 -2.56 19.08
C THR A 93 6.45 -1.66 19.62
N GLN A 94 7.71 -2.04 19.39
CA GLN A 94 8.84 -1.19 19.78
C GLN A 94 9.08 -0.03 18.79
N VAL A 95 8.43 -0.07 17.62
CA VAL A 95 8.66 0.88 16.52
C VAL A 95 7.55 1.92 16.49
N LYS A 96 7.90 3.18 16.79
CA LYS A 96 7.00 4.33 16.71
C LYS A 96 7.19 5.07 15.40
N GLU A 97 6.69 4.50 14.32
CA GLU A 97 6.71 5.05 12.95
C GLU A 97 5.44 4.61 12.22
N SER A 98 5.22 5.05 10.97
CA SER A 98 4.08 4.62 10.15
C SER A 98 3.75 3.15 10.34
N LEU A 99 2.49 2.84 10.54
CA LEU A 99 2.04 1.46 10.74
C LEU A 99 0.95 1.15 9.70
N GLU A 100 1.34 0.44 8.64
CA GLU A 100 0.50 0.13 7.49
C GLU A 100 0.20 -1.38 7.36
N THR A 101 0.59 -2.15 8.35
CA THR A 101 0.44 -3.61 8.36
C THR A 101 -1.02 -4.05 8.28
N SER A 102 -1.32 -5.04 7.43
CA SER A 102 -2.56 -5.81 7.51
C SER A 102 -2.30 -7.07 8.34
N PRO A 103 -2.85 -7.19 9.56
CA PRO A 103 -2.63 -8.36 10.39
C PRO A 103 -3.11 -9.64 9.70
N ILE A 104 -2.27 -10.70 9.69
CA ILE A 104 -2.62 -12.05 9.27
C ILE A 104 -2.83 -12.91 10.50
N ILE A 105 -3.87 -13.73 10.52
CA ILE A 105 -4.19 -14.61 11.63
C ILE A 105 -4.27 -16.05 11.15
N VAL A 106 -3.49 -16.92 11.80
CA VAL A 106 -3.40 -18.36 11.55
C VAL A 106 -3.52 -19.12 12.88
N ASP A 107 -4.55 -19.92 13.05
CA ASP A 107 -4.76 -20.81 14.23
C ASP A 107 -4.60 -20.07 15.58
N GLY A 108 -5.08 -18.81 15.64
CA GLY A 108 -4.97 -17.99 16.85
C GLY A 108 -3.61 -17.32 17.07
N VAL A 109 -2.69 -17.40 16.10
CA VAL A 109 -1.45 -16.61 16.05
C VAL A 109 -1.60 -15.49 15.04
N MET A 110 -1.33 -14.27 15.47
CA MET A 110 -1.36 -13.08 14.63
C MET A 110 0.06 -12.69 14.23
N TYR A 111 0.28 -12.45 12.93
CA TYR A 111 1.53 -11.89 12.42
C TYR A 111 1.30 -10.45 11.97
N VAL A 112 2.12 -9.55 12.47
CA VAL A 112 2.09 -8.12 12.10
C VAL A 112 3.50 -7.65 11.79
N THR A 113 3.61 -6.70 10.88
CA THR A 113 4.87 -6.03 10.57
C THR A 113 4.85 -4.59 11.07
N THR A 114 6.02 -3.99 11.21
CA THR A 114 6.16 -2.55 11.42
C THR A 114 7.10 -1.95 10.38
N SER A 115 7.20 -0.65 10.38
CA SER A 115 8.30 0.06 9.70
C SER A 115 9.63 -0.57 10.05
N PHE A 116 10.61 -0.46 9.12
CA PHE A 116 11.93 -1.09 9.20
C PHE A 116 11.91 -2.64 9.16
N SER A 117 10.84 -3.22 8.63
CA SER A 117 10.72 -4.67 8.35
C SER A 117 10.83 -5.58 9.58
N HIS A 118 10.32 -5.14 10.75
CA HIS A 118 10.14 -6.03 11.89
C HIS A 118 8.92 -6.92 11.70
N VAL A 119 8.94 -8.12 12.29
CA VAL A 119 7.80 -9.05 12.34
C VAL A 119 7.55 -9.47 13.78
N TYR A 120 6.31 -9.37 14.22
CA TYR A 120 5.85 -9.86 15.52
C TYR A 120 4.86 -11.00 15.31
N ALA A 121 5.02 -12.10 16.05
CA ALA A 121 3.98 -13.08 16.26
C ALA A 121 3.36 -12.85 17.64
N ILE A 122 2.03 -12.76 17.66
CA ILE A 122 1.25 -12.37 18.84
C ILE A 122 0.17 -13.44 19.05
N ASP A 123 -0.09 -13.82 20.29
CA ASP A 123 -1.27 -14.62 20.63
C ASP A 123 -2.53 -13.77 20.35
N ALA A 124 -3.32 -14.18 19.36
CA ALA A 124 -4.46 -13.41 18.90
C ALA A 124 -5.61 -13.31 19.92
N LYS A 125 -5.61 -14.16 20.96
CA LYS A 125 -6.59 -14.13 22.04
C LYS A 125 -6.22 -13.14 23.15
N THR A 126 -4.93 -13.06 23.49
CA THR A 126 -4.44 -12.33 24.67
C THR A 126 -3.66 -11.06 24.35
N GLY A 127 -3.12 -10.94 23.14
CA GLY A 127 -2.22 -9.86 22.76
C GLY A 127 -0.77 -10.06 23.24
N GLU A 128 -0.43 -11.22 23.83
CA GLU A 128 0.93 -11.52 24.27
C GLU A 128 1.86 -11.78 23.11
N GLN A 129 3.09 -11.23 23.15
CA GLN A 129 4.12 -11.53 22.17
C GLN A 129 4.57 -12.98 22.29
N LEU A 130 4.64 -13.68 21.17
CA LEU A 130 5.21 -15.02 21.08
C LEU A 130 6.68 -14.95 20.67
N TRP A 131 6.97 -14.25 19.57
CA TRP A 131 8.32 -13.97 19.12
C TRP A 131 8.38 -12.65 18.33
N HIS A 132 9.59 -12.14 18.15
CA HIS A 132 9.88 -10.93 17.41
C HIS A 132 11.11 -11.13 16.53
N TYR A 133 10.98 -10.87 15.25
CA TYR A 133 12.08 -10.76 14.29
C TYR A 133 12.38 -9.30 14.01
N SER A 134 13.59 -8.85 14.35
CA SER A 134 14.09 -7.52 14.03
C SER A 134 15.05 -7.62 12.85
N HIS A 135 14.64 -7.12 11.70
CA HIS A 135 15.48 -7.14 10.51
C HIS A 135 16.68 -6.20 10.70
N LYS A 136 17.87 -6.70 10.40
CA LYS A 136 19.07 -5.86 10.35
C LYS A 136 19.14 -5.24 8.96
N MET A 137 18.76 -3.96 8.89
CA MET A 137 18.77 -3.22 7.63
C MET A 137 20.18 -3.14 7.04
N GLY A 138 20.30 -3.48 5.77
CA GLY A 138 21.49 -3.22 4.97
C GLY A 138 21.57 -1.74 4.54
N PRO A 139 22.52 -1.39 3.70
CA PRO A 139 22.58 -0.05 3.12
C PRO A 139 21.33 0.21 2.28
N ILE A 140 20.74 1.37 2.50
CA ILE A 140 19.63 1.92 1.70
C ILE A 140 19.93 3.38 1.44
N THR A 141 19.52 3.90 0.28
CA THR A 141 19.74 5.30 -0.02
C THR A 141 18.71 6.19 0.67
N THR A 142 17.47 5.96 0.37
CA THR A 142 16.28 6.55 1.01
C THR A 142 15.08 5.67 0.71
N TYR A 143 13.92 6.06 1.21
CA TYR A 143 12.63 5.46 0.86
C TYR A 143 11.58 6.55 0.74
N CYS A 144 10.76 6.49 -0.31
CA CYS A 144 9.60 7.35 -0.43
C CYS A 144 8.60 7.06 0.70
N CYS A 145 7.90 8.10 1.15
CA CYS A 145 6.66 7.97 1.92
C CYS A 145 6.76 7.26 3.27
N GLY A 146 7.98 7.02 3.76
CA GLY A 146 8.27 6.39 5.05
C GLY A 146 8.80 4.96 4.94
N PRO A 147 9.36 4.42 6.05
CA PRO A 147 9.99 3.09 6.08
C PRO A 147 8.95 1.97 6.22
N ASN A 148 7.89 1.99 5.44
CA ASN A 148 6.69 1.19 5.60
C ASN A 148 6.91 -0.30 5.29
N ASN A 149 6.12 -1.15 5.93
CA ASN A 149 5.94 -2.55 5.57
C ASN A 149 4.45 -2.93 5.76
N ARG A 150 3.83 -3.53 4.73
CA ARG A 150 2.38 -3.78 4.70
C ARG A 150 1.97 -5.18 5.10
N GLY A 151 2.92 -6.01 5.54
CA GLY A 151 2.58 -7.32 6.08
C GLY A 151 3.48 -8.46 5.61
N VAL A 152 3.09 -9.64 5.97
CA VAL A 152 3.72 -10.92 5.62
C VAL A 152 2.69 -11.86 5.03
N GLN A 153 3.16 -13.00 4.50
CA GLN A 153 2.33 -14.11 4.07
C GLN A 153 2.82 -15.42 4.69
N VAL A 154 1.89 -16.34 4.98
CA VAL A 154 2.20 -17.65 5.57
C VAL A 154 1.82 -18.77 4.62
N LEU A 155 2.74 -19.71 4.38
CA LEU A 155 2.48 -20.98 3.69
C LEU A 155 3.37 -22.07 4.27
N GLY A 156 2.83 -23.24 4.54
CA GLY A 156 3.54 -24.31 5.23
C GLY A 156 3.91 -23.88 6.65
N ASP A 157 5.15 -24.02 6.98
CA ASP A 157 5.78 -23.63 8.25
C ASP A 157 6.57 -22.33 8.16
N LYS A 158 6.39 -21.53 7.10
CA LYS A 158 7.16 -20.32 6.83
C LYS A 158 6.31 -19.06 6.78
N VAL A 159 6.88 -17.98 7.28
CA VAL A 159 6.42 -16.59 7.11
C VAL A 159 7.35 -15.90 6.12
N TYR A 160 6.79 -15.32 5.08
CA TYR A 160 7.54 -14.62 4.03
C TYR A 160 7.42 -13.11 4.22
N LEU A 161 8.57 -12.45 4.28
CA LEU A 161 8.74 -11.01 4.48
C LEU A 161 9.55 -10.44 3.32
N ALA A 162 9.13 -9.30 2.79
CA ALA A 162 9.95 -8.48 1.92
C ALA A 162 10.45 -7.25 2.69
N THR A 163 11.67 -6.78 2.42
CA THR A 163 12.35 -5.79 3.24
C THR A 163 12.74 -4.53 2.47
N LEU A 164 12.91 -3.42 3.19
CA LEU A 164 13.27 -2.13 2.59
C LEU A 164 14.66 -2.12 1.94
N ASP A 165 15.56 -2.99 2.37
CA ASP A 165 16.86 -3.22 1.72
C ASP A 165 16.81 -4.31 0.65
N SER A 166 15.63 -4.45 0.03
CA SER A 166 15.36 -5.28 -1.16
C SER A 166 15.74 -6.75 -1.00
N LYS A 167 15.31 -7.36 0.11
CA LYS A 167 15.48 -8.80 0.39
C LYS A 167 14.13 -9.49 0.55
N LEU A 168 14.09 -10.75 0.15
CA LEU A 168 13.02 -11.69 0.48
C LEU A 168 13.52 -12.63 1.56
N VAL A 169 12.82 -12.67 2.70
CA VAL A 169 13.20 -13.45 3.88
C VAL A 169 12.10 -14.46 4.19
N ALA A 170 12.47 -15.72 4.38
CA ALA A 170 11.58 -16.73 4.94
C ALA A 170 11.96 -16.99 6.39
N LEU A 171 11.00 -16.84 7.29
CA LEU A 171 11.13 -17.12 8.71
C LEU A 171 10.38 -18.41 9.06
N ASN A 172 10.85 -19.14 10.06
CA ASN A 172 10.09 -20.21 10.67
C ASN A 172 8.87 -19.61 11.39
N ALA A 173 7.67 -20.03 11.02
CA ALA A 173 6.43 -19.45 11.52
C ALA A 173 6.22 -19.67 13.04
N LYS A 174 6.86 -20.70 13.62
CA LYS A 174 6.76 -20.99 15.06
C LYS A 174 7.78 -20.21 15.91
N THR A 175 8.99 -19.98 15.37
CA THR A 175 10.11 -19.43 16.16
C THR A 175 10.58 -18.04 15.73
N GLY A 176 10.27 -17.60 14.51
CA GLY A 176 10.78 -16.36 13.92
C GLY A 176 12.22 -16.44 13.42
N GLU A 177 12.85 -17.62 13.48
CA GLU A 177 14.20 -17.84 12.98
C GLU A 177 14.26 -17.78 11.46
N VAL A 178 15.35 -17.23 10.91
CA VAL A 178 15.54 -17.14 9.45
C VAL A 178 15.81 -18.54 8.89
N VAL A 179 15.01 -18.93 7.90
CA VAL A 179 15.18 -20.18 7.15
C VAL A 179 16.06 -19.95 5.93
N TRP A 180 15.77 -18.89 5.16
CA TRP A 180 16.58 -18.44 4.04
C TRP A 180 16.36 -16.96 3.76
N THR A 181 17.31 -16.34 3.08
CA THR A 181 17.24 -14.96 2.59
C THR A 181 17.73 -14.90 1.14
N THR A 182 17.07 -14.10 0.31
CA THR A 182 17.44 -13.87 -1.09
C THR A 182 17.46 -12.38 -1.37
N ASP A 183 18.53 -11.89 -2.02
CA ASP A 183 18.57 -10.51 -2.52
C ASP A 183 17.65 -10.40 -3.73
N ILE A 184 16.76 -9.39 -3.72
CA ILE A 184 15.80 -9.13 -4.81
C ILE A 184 16.45 -8.22 -5.86
N ALA A 185 16.96 -7.07 -5.44
CA ALA A 185 17.58 -6.06 -6.30
C ALA A 185 18.61 -5.23 -5.50
N ASP A 186 19.26 -4.27 -6.15
CA ASP A 186 20.26 -3.42 -5.51
C ASP A 186 19.59 -2.22 -4.82
N PRO A 187 19.55 -2.18 -3.47
CA PRO A 187 18.93 -1.09 -2.73
C PRO A 187 19.65 0.26 -2.90
N GLU A 188 20.92 0.29 -3.29
CA GLU A 188 21.65 1.53 -3.52
C GLU A 188 21.19 2.25 -4.80
N LEU A 189 20.50 1.54 -5.70
CA LEU A 189 19.83 2.12 -6.86
C LEU A 189 18.42 2.63 -6.59
N GLY A 190 17.91 2.46 -5.35
CA GLY A 190 16.58 2.90 -4.94
C GLY A 190 15.51 1.79 -4.92
N TYR A 191 15.88 0.53 -5.22
CA TYR A 191 14.95 -0.59 -5.05
C TYR A 191 14.66 -0.84 -3.58
N SER A 192 13.39 -1.09 -3.26
CA SER A 192 12.95 -1.44 -1.90
C SER A 192 11.61 -2.19 -1.95
N GLU A 193 11.29 -2.91 -0.89
CA GLU A 193 10.07 -3.71 -0.85
C GLU A 193 9.20 -3.28 0.34
N THR A 194 8.04 -2.72 0.04
CA THR A 194 7.06 -2.26 1.04
C THR A 194 5.82 -3.12 1.09
N MET A 195 5.59 -3.95 0.07
CA MET A 195 4.44 -4.84 -0.03
C MET A 195 4.59 -6.10 0.83
N ALA A 196 3.49 -6.72 1.23
CA ALA A 196 3.52 -8.10 1.67
C ALA A 196 3.74 -9.02 0.46
N PRO A 197 4.57 -10.08 0.55
CA PRO A 197 4.65 -11.09 -0.50
C PRO A 197 3.29 -11.78 -0.73
N THR A 198 3.01 -12.22 -1.96
CA THR A 198 1.86 -13.09 -2.23
C THR A 198 2.36 -14.51 -2.48
N VAL A 199 1.95 -15.46 -1.64
CA VAL A 199 2.38 -16.85 -1.78
C VAL A 199 1.26 -17.68 -2.38
N VAL A 200 1.57 -18.41 -3.44
CA VAL A 200 0.61 -19.25 -4.16
C VAL A 200 1.31 -20.46 -4.75
N LYS A 201 0.76 -21.66 -4.53
CA LYS A 201 1.38 -22.94 -4.91
C LYS A 201 2.79 -23.05 -4.30
N ASP A 202 3.79 -23.15 -5.14
CA ASP A 202 5.21 -23.24 -4.80
C ASP A 202 5.97 -21.89 -4.95
N LYS A 203 5.25 -20.78 -5.17
CA LYS A 203 5.83 -19.48 -5.54
C LYS A 203 5.56 -18.39 -4.53
N VAL A 204 6.54 -17.52 -4.34
CA VAL A 204 6.42 -16.23 -3.67
C VAL A 204 6.50 -15.14 -4.72
N LEU A 205 5.42 -14.40 -4.90
CA LEU A 205 5.34 -13.28 -5.84
C LEU A 205 5.72 -11.99 -5.12
N ILE A 206 6.59 -11.21 -5.74
CA ILE A 206 7.04 -9.91 -5.25
C ILE A 206 7.18 -8.94 -6.42
N GLY A 207 6.76 -7.71 -6.22
CA GLY A 207 7.11 -6.57 -7.07
C GLY A 207 8.13 -5.70 -6.36
N THR A 208 8.34 -4.47 -6.83
CA THR A 208 9.27 -3.53 -6.19
C THR A 208 8.66 -2.15 -6.06
N ASN A 209 9.04 -1.44 -5.02
CA ASN A 209 8.89 0.01 -4.86
C ASN A 209 10.11 0.71 -5.46
N GLY A 210 10.14 2.04 -5.44
CA GLY A 210 11.27 2.85 -5.88
C GLY A 210 11.09 3.43 -7.29
N GLY A 211 9.85 3.48 -7.80
CA GLY A 211 9.53 4.16 -9.06
C GLY A 211 10.19 5.52 -9.14
N GLU A 212 10.02 6.33 -8.12
CA GLU A 212 10.53 7.71 -7.98
C GLU A 212 12.07 7.84 -7.92
N TYR A 213 12.79 6.72 -7.93
CA TYR A 213 14.27 6.69 -7.96
C TYR A 213 14.84 6.37 -9.34
N GLY A 214 13.98 6.25 -10.36
CA GLY A 214 14.40 5.90 -11.71
C GLY A 214 14.91 4.46 -11.79
N ILE A 215 14.23 3.53 -11.12
CA ILE A 215 14.46 2.09 -11.24
C ILE A 215 13.76 1.56 -12.52
N ARG A 216 13.98 0.30 -12.84
CA ARG A 216 13.13 -0.45 -13.78
C ARG A 216 12.25 -1.41 -13.01
N GLY A 217 10.94 -1.14 -12.96
CA GLY A 217 9.98 -1.94 -12.21
C GLY A 217 9.88 -3.38 -12.70
N PHE A 218 9.46 -4.27 -11.82
CA PHE A 218 9.29 -5.69 -12.12
C PHE A 218 8.24 -6.37 -11.22
N VAL A 219 7.79 -7.56 -11.66
CA VAL A 219 7.18 -8.60 -10.82
C VAL A 219 7.99 -9.87 -10.99
N ARG A 220 8.33 -10.53 -9.89
CA ARG A 220 9.14 -11.75 -9.86
C ARG A 220 8.46 -12.84 -9.05
N ALA A 221 8.68 -14.09 -9.46
CA ALA A 221 8.36 -15.25 -8.65
C ALA A 221 9.63 -15.91 -8.13
N TYR A 222 9.59 -16.31 -6.89
CA TYR A 222 10.64 -17.07 -6.22
C TYR A 222 10.06 -18.41 -5.75
N ASP A 223 10.87 -19.46 -5.78
CA ASP A 223 10.51 -20.74 -5.20
C ASP A 223 10.35 -20.62 -3.68
N ALA A 224 9.20 -21.01 -3.15
CA ALA A 224 8.85 -20.80 -1.75
C ALA A 224 9.72 -21.63 -0.77
N GLN A 225 10.35 -22.70 -1.22
CA GLN A 225 11.20 -23.53 -0.37
C GLN A 225 12.65 -23.06 -0.34
N THR A 226 13.14 -22.58 -1.46
CA THR A 226 14.58 -22.29 -1.65
C THR A 226 14.92 -20.82 -1.79
N GLY A 227 13.93 -19.96 -2.06
CA GLY A 227 14.14 -18.54 -2.36
C GLY A 227 14.78 -18.28 -3.74
N LYS A 228 14.93 -19.29 -4.60
CA LYS A 228 15.49 -19.10 -5.96
C LYS A 228 14.46 -18.45 -6.88
N GLN A 229 14.89 -17.49 -7.69
CA GLN A 229 14.02 -16.87 -8.69
C GLN A 229 13.57 -17.88 -9.73
N VAL A 230 12.26 -17.92 -10.01
CA VAL A 230 11.62 -18.82 -11.00
C VAL A 230 11.39 -18.10 -12.31
N TRP A 231 10.81 -16.88 -12.26
CA TRP A 231 10.60 -16.04 -13.43
C TRP A 231 10.67 -14.55 -13.07
N ASN A 232 10.88 -13.71 -14.08
CA ASN A 232 10.87 -12.24 -14.00
C ASN A 232 9.99 -11.68 -15.10
N PHE A 233 9.22 -10.68 -14.78
CA PHE A 233 8.52 -9.81 -15.72
C PHE A 233 8.90 -8.37 -15.42
N ASP A 234 9.57 -7.70 -16.36
CA ASP A 234 9.84 -6.27 -16.27
C ASP A 234 8.56 -5.50 -16.61
N THR A 235 8.07 -4.68 -15.71
CA THR A 235 6.88 -3.84 -15.94
C THR A 235 7.16 -2.72 -16.95
N ILE A 236 8.42 -2.43 -17.18
CA ILE A 236 8.90 -1.51 -18.19
C ILE A 236 9.58 -2.32 -19.30
N PRO A 237 8.91 -2.58 -20.45
CA PRO A 237 9.51 -3.29 -21.58
C PRO A 237 10.60 -2.44 -22.26
N GLU A 238 11.37 -3.04 -23.19
CA GLU A 238 12.36 -2.30 -23.97
C GLU A 238 11.76 -1.32 -24.99
N ASN A 239 10.47 -1.43 -25.25
CA ASN A 239 9.70 -0.48 -26.04
C ASN A 239 8.52 0.02 -25.22
N THR A 240 8.62 1.26 -24.71
CA THR A 240 7.62 1.89 -23.83
C THR A 240 6.69 2.86 -24.56
N VAL A 241 6.90 3.07 -25.86
CA VAL A 241 6.24 4.13 -26.63
C VAL A 241 4.72 4.01 -26.67
N GLY A 242 4.18 2.81 -26.82
CA GLY A 242 2.74 2.57 -26.87
C GLY A 242 2.07 3.04 -28.18
N VAL A 243 0.82 3.50 -28.06
CA VAL A 243 -0.02 3.92 -29.20
C VAL A 243 -0.17 5.44 -29.33
N TRP A 244 0.59 6.21 -28.52
CA TRP A 244 0.51 7.66 -28.46
C TRP A 244 -0.89 8.16 -28.05
N ALA A 245 -1.44 7.56 -26.98
CA ALA A 245 -2.75 7.89 -26.50
C ALA A 245 -2.82 9.34 -26.00
N THR A 246 -3.88 10.07 -26.39
CA THR A 246 -4.11 11.45 -25.99
C THR A 246 -5.20 11.60 -24.93
N LYS A 247 -5.92 10.50 -24.65
CA LYS A 247 -7.05 10.49 -23.71
C LYS A 247 -6.82 9.52 -22.57
N ASP A 248 -7.29 9.91 -21.38
CA ASP A 248 -7.34 9.04 -20.21
C ASP A 248 -8.36 7.92 -20.36
N ALA A 249 -8.43 7.00 -19.39
CA ALA A 249 -9.39 5.89 -19.35
C ALA A 249 -10.86 6.34 -19.35
N THR A 250 -11.15 7.59 -19.00
CA THR A 250 -12.52 8.16 -19.02
C THR A 250 -12.84 8.88 -20.32
N GLY A 251 -11.90 8.99 -21.23
CA GLY A 251 -12.03 9.64 -22.54
C GLY A 251 -11.73 11.13 -22.56
N ARG A 252 -11.20 11.71 -21.45
CA ARG A 252 -10.79 13.13 -21.38
C ARG A 252 -9.42 13.32 -22.00
N ASP A 253 -9.24 14.47 -22.68
CA ASP A 253 -7.97 14.88 -23.27
C ASP A 253 -6.93 15.18 -22.17
N MET A 254 -5.73 14.61 -22.31
CA MET A 254 -4.60 14.82 -21.40
C MET A 254 -3.66 15.95 -21.86
N HIS A 255 -4.02 16.69 -22.90
CA HIS A 255 -3.30 17.85 -23.42
C HIS A 255 -1.83 17.58 -23.84
N ARG A 256 -1.54 16.34 -24.28
CA ARG A 256 -0.20 15.92 -24.75
C ARG A 256 0.14 16.53 -26.10
N ASP A 257 1.36 17.01 -26.25
CA ASP A 257 1.94 17.38 -27.54
C ASP A 257 2.69 16.18 -28.15
N ILE A 258 1.97 15.33 -28.85
CA ILE A 258 2.50 14.09 -29.44
C ILE A 258 3.64 14.37 -30.44
N GLN A 259 3.62 15.49 -31.17
CA GLN A 259 4.68 15.79 -32.11
C GLN A 259 5.98 16.19 -31.39
N ALA A 260 5.87 17.03 -30.37
CA ALA A 260 7.02 17.41 -29.53
C ALA A 260 7.62 16.19 -28.81
N GLU A 261 6.77 15.28 -28.32
CA GLU A 261 7.25 14.03 -27.71
C GLU A 261 7.99 13.12 -28.73
N LYS A 262 7.50 12.98 -29.96
CA LYS A 262 8.17 12.21 -31.02
C LYS A 262 9.51 12.82 -31.40
N ASP A 263 9.57 14.15 -31.52
CA ASP A 263 10.82 14.86 -31.80
C ASP A 263 11.83 14.71 -30.66
N GLN A 264 11.35 14.66 -29.42
CA GLN A 264 12.19 14.42 -28.25
C GLN A 264 12.69 12.97 -28.19
N LEU A 265 11.82 11.99 -28.47
CA LEU A 265 12.20 10.57 -28.53
C LEU A 265 13.32 10.33 -29.56
N ALA A 266 13.24 11.01 -30.72
CA ALA A 266 14.28 10.92 -31.74
C ALA A 266 15.65 11.46 -31.25
N LYS A 267 15.65 12.40 -30.29
CA LYS A 267 16.89 12.98 -29.71
C LYS A 267 17.49 12.12 -28.61
N ILE A 268 16.65 11.60 -27.69
CA ILE A 268 17.16 10.96 -26.46
C ILE A 268 17.05 9.43 -26.46
N GLY A 269 16.25 8.84 -27.36
CA GLY A 269 15.92 7.42 -27.36
C GLY A 269 14.92 7.04 -26.25
N ASP A 270 14.59 5.75 -26.15
CA ASP A 270 13.67 5.22 -25.13
C ASP A 270 14.39 5.03 -23.78
N PRO A 271 13.97 5.72 -22.70
CA PRO A 271 14.63 5.67 -21.39
C PRO A 271 14.23 4.47 -20.53
N TYR A 272 13.73 3.37 -21.09
CA TYR A 272 13.11 2.24 -20.41
C TYR A 272 13.84 1.72 -19.14
N LYS A 273 15.17 1.84 -19.08
CA LYS A 273 15.98 1.36 -17.95
C LYS A 273 15.77 2.14 -16.65
N LYS A 274 15.20 3.35 -16.74
CA LYS A 274 15.06 4.30 -15.62
C LYS A 274 13.64 4.86 -15.52
N LEU A 275 12.66 4.15 -16.04
CA LEU A 275 11.33 4.69 -16.27
C LEU A 275 10.36 4.42 -15.12
N GLY A 276 10.79 3.83 -14.01
CA GLY A 276 9.94 3.60 -12.85
C GLY A 276 9.04 2.38 -12.99
N GLY A 277 7.74 2.53 -12.83
CA GLY A 277 6.75 1.47 -12.99
C GLY A 277 6.79 0.39 -11.90
N GLY A 278 6.93 0.78 -10.65
CA GLY A 278 6.95 -0.13 -9.51
C GLY A 278 5.64 -0.87 -9.31
N VAL A 279 5.70 -2.07 -8.74
CA VAL A 279 4.55 -2.85 -8.27
C VAL A 279 4.75 -3.10 -6.78
N TRP A 280 4.12 -2.30 -5.95
CA TRP A 280 4.32 -2.28 -4.50
C TRP A 280 3.06 -2.62 -3.71
N GLN A 281 2.10 -3.28 -4.39
CA GLN A 281 0.90 -3.87 -3.81
C GLN A 281 0.70 -5.32 -4.27
N ASN A 282 -0.07 -6.07 -3.48
CA ASN A 282 -0.30 -7.49 -3.72
C ASN A 282 -1.05 -7.75 -5.04
N PRO A 283 -0.60 -8.70 -5.87
CA PRO A 283 -1.39 -9.18 -6.99
C PRO A 283 -2.61 -9.99 -6.53
N ALA A 284 -3.74 -9.84 -7.21
CA ALA A 284 -4.85 -10.77 -7.13
C ALA A 284 -4.51 -12.06 -7.91
N VAL A 285 -4.98 -13.21 -7.44
CA VAL A 285 -4.71 -14.51 -8.05
C VAL A 285 -6.02 -15.17 -8.49
N ASP A 286 -6.12 -15.49 -9.77
CA ASP A 286 -7.19 -16.30 -10.36
C ASP A 286 -6.67 -17.71 -10.62
N LEU A 287 -6.90 -18.61 -9.67
CA LEU A 287 -6.48 -20.01 -9.77
C LEU A 287 -7.22 -20.77 -10.89
N ALA A 288 -8.45 -20.37 -11.23
CA ALA A 288 -9.24 -21.04 -12.25
C ALA A 288 -8.67 -20.86 -13.65
N THR A 289 -8.07 -19.69 -13.91
CA THR A 289 -7.43 -19.37 -15.20
C THR A 289 -5.91 -19.35 -15.13
N ASN A 290 -5.33 -19.65 -13.96
CA ASN A 290 -3.88 -19.62 -13.70
C ASN A 290 -3.26 -18.25 -14.01
N ARG A 291 -3.92 -17.16 -13.60
CA ARG A 291 -3.48 -15.79 -13.86
C ARG A 291 -3.31 -14.97 -12.58
N ILE A 292 -2.43 -13.98 -12.67
CA ILE A 292 -2.35 -12.90 -11.67
C ILE A 292 -2.74 -11.58 -12.32
N TYR A 293 -3.29 -10.67 -11.49
CA TYR A 293 -3.68 -9.32 -11.87
C TYR A 293 -3.09 -8.36 -10.86
N PHE A 294 -2.34 -7.39 -11.34
CA PHE A 294 -1.73 -6.35 -10.50
C PHE A 294 -1.76 -5.01 -11.22
N VAL A 295 -1.48 -3.96 -10.47
CA VAL A 295 -1.39 -2.60 -11.00
C VAL A 295 0.04 -2.12 -10.93
N VAL A 296 0.41 -1.29 -11.89
CA VAL A 296 1.75 -0.72 -12.05
C VAL A 296 1.70 0.76 -11.74
N GLY A 297 2.64 1.23 -10.92
CA GLY A 297 2.74 2.61 -10.52
C GLY A 297 3.24 3.54 -11.62
N ASN A 298 3.48 4.79 -11.24
CA ASN A 298 3.84 5.90 -12.11
C ASN A 298 5.19 5.74 -12.82
N PRO A 299 5.42 6.48 -13.91
CA PRO A 299 6.73 6.57 -14.54
C PRO A 299 7.65 7.54 -13.79
N SER A 300 8.97 7.46 -14.02
CA SER A 300 9.99 8.34 -13.45
C SER A 300 10.76 9.12 -14.54
N PRO A 301 11.09 10.40 -14.30
CA PRO A 301 10.69 11.25 -13.16
C PRO A 301 9.20 11.58 -13.21
N ASP A 302 8.56 11.75 -12.05
CA ASP A 302 7.09 11.81 -11.93
C ASP A 302 6.48 12.99 -12.70
N LEU A 303 7.06 14.19 -12.60
CA LEU A 303 6.49 15.44 -13.11
C LEU A 303 7.11 15.94 -14.41
N ASP A 304 8.28 15.42 -14.81
CA ASP A 304 8.97 15.83 -16.04
C ASP A 304 8.87 14.79 -17.15
N GLY A 305 7.80 14.86 -17.93
CA GLY A 305 7.58 13.99 -19.08
C GLY A 305 8.57 14.19 -20.21
N SER A 306 9.30 15.32 -20.28
CA SER A 306 10.24 15.60 -21.37
C SER A 306 11.41 14.62 -21.44
N LEU A 307 11.71 13.94 -20.32
CA LEU A 307 12.78 12.95 -20.23
C LEU A 307 12.32 11.52 -20.56
N ARG A 308 11.01 11.31 -20.81
CA ARG A 308 10.40 10.00 -21.06
C ARG A 308 9.26 10.06 -22.07
N PRO A 309 9.51 10.49 -23.32
CA PRO A 309 8.46 10.62 -24.34
C PRO A 309 7.78 9.27 -24.64
N GLY A 310 6.51 9.32 -25.05
CA GLY A 310 5.67 8.14 -25.33
C GLY A 310 4.70 7.81 -24.18
N ASP A 311 3.97 6.71 -24.33
CA ASP A 311 2.92 6.31 -23.38
C ASP A 311 3.48 5.75 -22.06
N ASN A 312 4.77 5.41 -22.02
CA ASN A 312 5.47 4.83 -20.87
C ASN A 312 4.88 3.49 -20.42
N LEU A 313 4.71 2.53 -21.34
CA LEU A 313 4.20 1.20 -21.01
C LEU A 313 5.14 0.44 -20.05
N TYR A 314 4.62 -0.26 -19.01
CA TYR A 314 3.21 -0.44 -18.61
C TYR A 314 2.87 0.38 -17.37
N THR A 315 3.42 1.60 -17.19
CA THR A 315 3.05 2.45 -16.04
C THR A 315 1.55 2.74 -16.05
N ASP A 316 0.99 3.03 -14.89
CA ASP A 316 -0.42 3.40 -14.68
C ASP A 316 -1.41 2.40 -15.29
N SER A 317 -1.10 1.12 -15.16
CA SER A 317 -1.83 0.05 -15.85
C SER A 317 -2.27 -1.06 -14.94
N LEU A 318 -3.43 -1.65 -15.24
CA LEU A 318 -3.74 -3.03 -14.87
C LEU A 318 -2.99 -3.97 -15.80
N VAL A 319 -2.27 -4.95 -15.26
CA VAL A 319 -1.53 -5.97 -16.02
C VAL A 319 -1.91 -7.36 -15.53
N SER A 320 -2.02 -8.31 -16.45
CA SER A 320 -2.23 -9.73 -16.17
C SER A 320 -1.10 -10.58 -16.74
N LEU A 321 -0.62 -11.52 -15.94
CA LEU A 321 0.37 -12.52 -16.33
C LEU A 321 -0.15 -13.93 -16.06
N ASP A 322 0.40 -14.90 -16.79
CA ASP A 322 0.30 -16.32 -16.43
C ASP A 322 1.10 -16.57 -15.15
N LEU A 323 0.45 -17.15 -14.14
CA LEU A 323 1.02 -17.37 -12.81
C LEU A 323 2.26 -18.26 -12.81
N ASP A 324 2.26 -19.33 -13.62
CA ASP A 324 3.33 -20.32 -13.57
C ASP A 324 4.58 -19.86 -14.32
N THR A 325 4.43 -19.05 -15.37
CA THR A 325 5.50 -18.67 -16.29
C THR A 325 5.90 -17.21 -16.28
N GLY A 326 5.08 -16.32 -15.68
CA GLY A 326 5.26 -14.87 -15.73
C GLY A 326 5.03 -14.27 -17.12
N LYS A 327 4.48 -15.03 -18.08
CA LYS A 327 4.22 -14.52 -19.43
C LYS A 327 3.06 -13.53 -19.43
N TYR A 328 3.25 -12.43 -20.17
CA TYR A 328 2.23 -11.41 -20.40
C TYR A 328 0.96 -11.99 -21.01
N VAL A 329 -0.20 -11.53 -20.51
CA VAL A 329 -1.53 -11.91 -21.01
C VAL A 329 -2.25 -10.69 -21.59
N CYS A 330 -2.50 -9.67 -20.79
CA CYS A 330 -3.19 -8.44 -21.20
C CYS A 330 -2.85 -7.27 -20.27
N HIS A 331 -3.14 -6.06 -20.71
CA HIS A 331 -3.09 -4.86 -19.88
C HIS A 331 -4.18 -3.87 -20.28
N PHE A 332 -4.41 -2.89 -19.40
CA PHE A 332 -5.15 -1.68 -19.68
C PHE A 332 -4.46 -0.51 -18.99
N GLN A 333 -4.03 0.50 -19.77
CA GLN A 333 -3.40 1.71 -19.22
C GLN A 333 -4.45 2.78 -18.94
N TYR A 334 -4.46 3.31 -17.71
CA TYR A 334 -5.43 4.33 -17.27
C TYR A 334 -4.99 5.73 -17.68
N ILE A 335 -3.72 6.01 -17.55
CA ILE A 335 -3.08 7.29 -17.85
C ILE A 335 -1.82 7.01 -18.67
N SER A 336 -1.76 7.55 -19.88
CA SER A 336 -0.54 7.49 -20.69
C SER A 336 0.30 8.72 -20.41
N HIS A 337 1.63 8.55 -20.29
CA HIS A 337 2.56 9.66 -20.05
C HIS A 337 2.20 10.45 -18.80
N ASP A 338 1.94 9.76 -17.68
CA ASP A 338 1.57 10.40 -16.42
C ASP A 338 2.64 11.40 -15.95
N VAL A 339 2.27 12.68 -15.82
CA VAL A 339 3.10 13.77 -15.28
C VAL A 339 2.46 14.38 -14.02
N TRP A 340 1.62 13.63 -13.35
CA TRP A 340 0.83 14.07 -12.18
C TRP A 340 0.97 13.15 -10.97
N ASP A 341 1.70 12.02 -11.11
CA ASP A 341 1.80 11.00 -10.07
C ASP A 341 0.41 10.47 -9.66
N LEU A 342 -0.46 10.23 -10.64
CA LEU A 342 -1.79 9.64 -10.42
C LEU A 342 -1.81 8.14 -10.72
N ASP A 343 -0.80 7.47 -10.24
CA ASP A 343 -0.52 6.07 -10.49
C ASP A 343 -1.63 5.09 -10.08
N ALA A 344 -1.64 3.93 -10.73
CA ALA A 344 -2.50 2.81 -10.40
C ALA A 344 -1.83 1.99 -9.28
N VAL A 345 -2.29 2.13 -8.04
CA VAL A 345 -1.61 1.55 -6.88
C VAL A 345 -2.49 0.76 -5.92
N SER A 346 -3.78 1.07 -5.74
CA SER A 346 -4.65 0.23 -4.92
C SER A 346 -4.79 -1.16 -5.54
N PRO A 347 -4.76 -2.25 -4.75
CA PRO A 347 -4.79 -3.61 -5.29
C PRO A 347 -5.99 -3.87 -6.20
N ALA A 348 -5.78 -4.60 -7.30
CA ALA A 348 -6.84 -5.12 -8.13
C ALA A 348 -7.68 -6.15 -7.38
N VAL A 349 -9.00 -6.13 -7.55
CA VAL A 349 -9.94 -7.04 -6.86
C VAL A 349 -10.72 -7.85 -7.88
N LEU A 350 -10.77 -9.18 -7.70
CA LEU A 350 -11.52 -10.08 -8.57
C LEU A 350 -12.95 -10.22 -8.07
N VAL A 351 -13.90 -9.87 -8.93
CA VAL A 351 -15.34 -9.94 -8.67
C VAL A 351 -16.07 -10.44 -9.91
N ASN A 352 -17.33 -10.84 -9.76
CA ASN A 352 -18.23 -11.01 -10.90
C ASN A 352 -18.93 -9.67 -11.15
N VAL A 353 -18.99 -9.26 -12.41
CA VAL A 353 -19.58 -7.98 -12.84
C VAL A 353 -20.53 -8.16 -14.00
N LYS A 354 -21.45 -7.24 -14.20
CA LYS A 354 -22.27 -7.21 -15.42
C LYS A 354 -21.50 -6.53 -16.54
N ASP A 355 -21.44 -7.17 -17.71
CA ASP A 355 -20.92 -6.56 -18.93
C ASP A 355 -21.88 -5.49 -19.49
N LYS A 356 -21.55 -4.92 -20.66
CA LYS A 356 -22.39 -3.92 -21.33
C LYS A 356 -23.76 -4.46 -21.79
N SER A 357 -23.92 -5.78 -21.91
CA SER A 357 -25.19 -6.45 -22.25
C SER A 357 -26.02 -6.81 -21.02
N GLY A 358 -25.49 -6.65 -19.80
CA GLY A 358 -26.12 -7.03 -18.54
C GLY A 358 -25.84 -8.48 -18.12
N LYS A 359 -25.01 -9.22 -18.88
CA LYS A 359 -24.58 -10.58 -18.53
C LYS A 359 -23.51 -10.55 -17.44
N THR A 360 -23.63 -11.41 -16.43
CA THR A 360 -22.61 -11.57 -15.40
C THR A 360 -21.39 -12.32 -15.96
N ILE A 361 -20.22 -11.70 -15.82
CA ILE A 361 -18.93 -12.25 -16.26
C ILE A 361 -17.87 -12.10 -15.15
N PRO A 362 -16.78 -12.87 -15.19
CA PRO A 362 -15.62 -12.62 -14.36
C PRO A 362 -15.03 -11.24 -14.67
N GLY A 363 -14.91 -10.39 -13.65
CA GLY A 363 -14.37 -9.04 -13.75
C GLY A 363 -13.19 -8.79 -12.85
N VAL A 364 -12.50 -7.69 -13.11
CA VAL A 364 -11.49 -7.08 -12.24
C VAL A 364 -11.93 -5.65 -11.96
N ILE A 365 -11.90 -5.24 -10.70
CA ILE A 365 -12.07 -3.83 -10.36
C ILE A 365 -10.78 -3.27 -9.77
N HIS A 366 -10.52 -2.00 -10.06
CA HIS A 366 -9.39 -1.25 -9.53
C HIS A 366 -9.85 0.16 -9.15
N ALA A 367 -9.41 0.62 -7.97
CA ALA A 367 -9.63 1.99 -7.52
C ALA A 367 -8.30 2.75 -7.60
N GLY A 368 -8.28 3.91 -8.26
CA GLY A 368 -7.05 4.64 -8.53
C GLY A 368 -6.98 6.01 -7.88
N LYS A 369 -5.80 6.63 -7.96
CA LYS A 369 -5.57 8.03 -7.54
C LYS A 369 -6.42 9.02 -8.33
N THR A 370 -6.88 8.67 -9.55
CA THR A 370 -7.83 9.47 -10.34
C THR A 370 -9.20 9.66 -9.69
N GLY A 371 -9.51 8.91 -8.63
CA GLY A 371 -10.78 9.00 -7.91
C GLY A 371 -11.93 8.21 -8.50
N HIS A 372 -11.66 7.28 -9.40
CA HIS A 372 -12.65 6.37 -9.98
C HIS A 372 -12.40 4.92 -9.57
N ILE A 373 -13.46 4.11 -9.57
CA ILE A 373 -13.36 2.65 -9.65
C ILE A 373 -13.54 2.26 -11.11
N TYR A 374 -12.56 1.56 -11.65
CA TYR A 374 -12.57 1.01 -13.01
C TYR A 374 -13.00 -0.45 -12.97
N VAL A 375 -13.82 -0.87 -13.92
CA VAL A 375 -14.37 -2.23 -14.02
C VAL A 375 -13.98 -2.84 -15.35
N HIS A 376 -13.28 -3.97 -15.31
CA HIS A 376 -12.70 -4.63 -16.47
C HIS A 376 -13.26 -6.03 -16.69
N ASP A 377 -13.28 -6.48 -17.94
CA ASP A 377 -13.40 -7.89 -18.29
C ASP A 377 -12.09 -8.61 -17.91
N ARG A 378 -12.19 -9.63 -17.04
CA ARG A 378 -11.02 -10.41 -16.60
C ARG A 378 -10.36 -11.17 -17.74
N LYS A 379 -11.06 -11.44 -18.82
CA LYS A 379 -10.57 -12.21 -19.95
C LYS A 379 -9.41 -11.53 -20.67
N ASP A 380 -9.55 -10.22 -20.93
CA ASP A 380 -8.67 -9.46 -21.83
C ASP A 380 -8.28 -8.07 -21.30
N CYS A 381 -8.57 -7.77 -20.03
CA CYS A 381 -8.32 -6.50 -19.36
C CYS A 381 -9.11 -5.31 -19.92
N SER A 382 -10.02 -5.50 -20.89
CA SER A 382 -10.76 -4.40 -21.50
C SER A 382 -11.65 -3.67 -20.49
N LEU A 383 -11.72 -2.33 -20.60
CA LEU A 383 -12.55 -1.50 -19.73
C LEU A 383 -14.04 -1.66 -20.10
N ILE A 384 -14.84 -2.10 -19.13
CA ILE A 384 -16.30 -2.19 -19.26
C ILE A 384 -16.94 -0.85 -18.91
N ARG A 385 -16.55 -0.28 -17.74
CA ARG A 385 -17.03 1.01 -17.23
C ARG A 385 -16.10 1.57 -16.17
N PHE A 386 -16.37 2.81 -15.79
CA PHE A 386 -15.80 3.44 -14.59
C PHE A 386 -16.91 4.09 -13.76
N SER A 387 -16.62 4.38 -12.49
CA SER A 387 -17.58 4.95 -11.55
C SER A 387 -17.72 6.48 -11.69
N GLU A 388 -18.74 7.03 -11.04
CA GLU A 388 -18.75 8.44 -10.66
C GLU A 388 -17.47 8.76 -9.87
N ALA A 389 -17.00 10.02 -9.95
CA ALA A 389 -15.82 10.46 -9.21
C ALA A 389 -16.11 10.49 -7.71
N MET A 390 -15.29 9.79 -6.93
CA MET A 390 -15.41 9.69 -5.46
C MET A 390 -14.85 10.92 -4.75
N VAL A 391 -14.01 11.71 -5.42
CA VAL A 391 -13.41 12.95 -4.91
C VAL A 391 -13.60 14.08 -5.92
N PRO A 392 -13.56 15.35 -5.50
CA PRO A 392 -13.63 16.48 -6.42
C PRO A 392 -12.56 16.41 -7.50
N GLN A 393 -12.92 16.78 -8.71
CA GLN A 393 -12.03 16.88 -9.87
C GLN A 393 -12.10 18.30 -10.43
N GLU A 394 -10.93 18.92 -10.61
CA GLU A 394 -10.80 20.27 -11.10
C GLU A 394 -9.56 20.38 -11.97
N ASN A 395 -9.67 21.03 -13.12
CA ASN A 395 -8.58 21.25 -14.07
C ASN A 395 -7.83 19.94 -14.44
N MET A 396 -8.56 18.83 -14.53
CA MET A 396 -7.95 17.53 -14.84
C MET A 396 -7.08 17.61 -16.08
N TRP A 397 -5.88 17.05 -15.94
CA TRP A 397 -4.83 16.97 -16.94
C TRP A 397 -4.17 18.31 -17.30
N THR A 398 -4.30 19.35 -16.45
CA THR A 398 -3.47 20.55 -16.58
C THR A 398 -2.00 20.15 -16.39
N LEU A 399 -1.16 20.45 -17.38
CA LEU A 399 0.25 20.10 -17.33
C LEU A 399 0.98 20.87 -16.22
N PRO A 400 1.93 20.26 -15.50
CA PRO A 400 2.77 20.93 -14.52
C PRO A 400 3.51 22.13 -15.13
N THR A 401 3.62 23.23 -14.40
CA THR A 401 4.37 24.42 -14.81
C THR A 401 5.45 24.77 -13.80
N LYS A 402 6.40 25.64 -14.16
CA LYS A 402 7.44 26.11 -13.21
C LYS A 402 6.84 26.89 -12.05
N GLU A 403 5.77 27.64 -12.30
CA GLU A 403 5.06 28.46 -11.31
C GLU A 403 4.15 27.59 -10.41
N GLY A 404 3.66 26.49 -10.92
CA GLY A 404 2.71 25.59 -10.28
C GLY A 404 1.33 25.64 -10.91
N ALA A 405 0.86 24.51 -11.42
CA ALA A 405 -0.48 24.34 -11.96
C ALA A 405 -1.40 23.68 -10.93
N ARG A 406 -2.58 24.29 -10.68
CA ARG A 406 -3.60 23.74 -9.80
C ARG A 406 -4.37 22.62 -10.49
N MET A 407 -4.43 21.44 -9.87
CA MET A 407 -5.25 20.31 -10.35
C MET A 407 -5.82 19.51 -9.17
N LEU A 408 -7.02 18.96 -9.32
CA LEU A 408 -7.66 18.01 -8.43
C LEU A 408 -8.04 16.74 -9.20
N PRO A 409 -7.85 15.54 -8.58
CA PRO A 409 -7.22 15.31 -7.30
C PRO A 409 -5.72 15.61 -7.29
N GLY A 410 -5.14 15.80 -6.10
CA GLY A 410 -3.69 15.94 -5.93
C GLY A 410 -2.96 14.59 -6.06
N ALA A 411 -1.62 14.60 -6.02
CA ALA A 411 -0.77 13.41 -6.19
C ALA A 411 -1.04 12.28 -5.17
N ASN A 412 -1.54 12.58 -3.98
CA ASN A 412 -2.06 11.57 -3.04
C ASN A 412 -3.56 11.32 -3.23
N GLY A 413 -4.12 11.65 -4.38
CA GLY A 413 -5.56 11.72 -4.60
C GLY A 413 -6.30 10.39 -4.62
N GLY A 414 -7.59 10.48 -4.76
CA GLY A 414 -8.49 9.35 -4.96
C GLY A 414 -8.46 8.34 -3.83
N VAL A 415 -7.93 7.16 -4.11
CA VAL A 415 -7.83 6.03 -3.16
C VAL A 415 -6.40 5.82 -2.68
N GLU A 416 -5.44 6.35 -3.39
CA GLU A 416 -4.02 6.11 -3.15
C GLU A 416 -3.73 4.58 -3.10
N TRP A 417 -2.89 4.07 -2.18
CA TRP A 417 -2.58 2.64 -2.06
C TRP A 417 -3.63 1.83 -1.29
N SER A 418 -4.59 2.49 -0.66
CA SER A 418 -5.52 1.86 0.28
C SER A 418 -6.30 0.72 -0.37
N PRO A 419 -6.20 -0.53 0.12
CA PRO A 419 -7.00 -1.63 -0.42
C PRO A 419 -8.47 -1.39 -0.13
N ILE A 420 -9.29 -1.55 -1.17
CA ILE A 420 -10.75 -1.48 -1.08
C ILE A 420 -11.34 -2.78 -0.53
N ALA A 421 -12.57 -2.73 -0.03
CA ALA A 421 -13.34 -3.91 0.32
C ALA A 421 -14.55 -4.07 -0.61
N THR A 422 -15.03 -5.30 -0.81
CA THR A 422 -16.24 -5.57 -1.59
C THR A 422 -17.27 -6.33 -0.78
N ASP A 423 -18.54 -6.12 -1.07
CA ASP A 423 -19.64 -6.94 -0.58
C ASP A 423 -20.38 -7.53 -1.79
N PRO A 424 -20.10 -8.80 -2.13
CA PRO A 424 -20.70 -9.43 -3.32
C PRO A 424 -22.21 -9.65 -3.17
N GLY A 425 -22.74 -9.62 -1.95
CA GLY A 425 -24.19 -9.72 -1.70
C GLY A 425 -24.95 -8.43 -2.02
N GLN A 426 -24.24 -7.32 -2.19
CA GLN A 426 -24.81 -5.99 -2.50
C GLN A 426 -24.26 -5.40 -3.80
N ASP A 427 -23.33 -6.05 -4.48
CA ASP A 427 -22.57 -5.54 -5.65
C ASP A 427 -21.88 -4.20 -5.34
N LEU A 428 -21.40 -4.04 -4.08
CA LEU A 428 -20.76 -2.81 -3.61
C LEU A 428 -19.26 -2.99 -3.41
N ALA A 429 -18.52 -1.97 -3.82
CA ALA A 429 -17.14 -1.74 -3.44
C ALA A 429 -17.06 -0.54 -2.49
N TYR A 430 -16.29 -0.66 -1.42
CA TYR A 430 -16.05 0.38 -0.43
C TYR A 430 -14.62 0.87 -0.53
N ALA A 431 -14.45 2.18 -0.65
CA ALA A 431 -13.16 2.85 -0.70
C ALA A 431 -13.07 3.96 0.34
N ILE A 432 -11.87 4.20 0.83
CA ILE A 432 -11.52 5.41 1.58
C ILE A 432 -10.79 6.36 0.65
N ASN A 433 -11.02 7.66 0.81
CA ASN A 433 -10.59 8.63 -0.19
C ASN A 433 -9.80 9.79 0.43
N LEU A 434 -8.86 10.31 -0.35
CA LEU A 434 -8.11 11.52 -0.06
C LEU A 434 -8.55 12.65 -1.00
N HIS A 435 -8.84 13.79 -0.41
CA HIS A 435 -9.03 15.06 -1.12
C HIS A 435 -7.96 16.04 -0.61
N GLN A 436 -6.88 16.16 -1.39
CA GLN A 436 -5.74 17.04 -1.09
C GLN A 436 -5.44 17.92 -2.31
N PRO A 437 -6.04 19.14 -2.37
CA PRO A 437 -5.72 20.10 -3.44
C PRO A 437 -4.24 20.42 -3.50
N MET A 438 -3.65 20.39 -4.69
CA MET A 438 -2.20 20.62 -4.87
C MET A 438 -1.90 21.49 -6.09
N HIS A 439 -0.74 22.16 -6.04
CA HIS A 439 -0.06 22.70 -7.20
C HIS A 439 1.02 21.72 -7.67
N TYR A 440 1.05 21.49 -8.97
CA TYR A 440 2.03 20.67 -9.67
C TYR A 440 3.09 21.55 -10.32
N ARG A 441 4.33 21.40 -9.89
CA ARG A 441 5.47 22.19 -10.40
C ARG A 441 6.45 21.26 -11.08
N VAL A 442 6.85 21.60 -12.31
CA VAL A 442 7.94 20.89 -13.01
C VAL A 442 9.25 21.63 -12.78
N ASP A 443 10.31 20.87 -12.47
CA ASP A 443 11.68 21.34 -12.35
C ASP A 443 12.62 20.22 -12.82
N SER A 444 13.06 20.33 -14.07
CA SER A 444 13.86 19.29 -14.72
C SER A 444 15.22 19.16 -14.07
N SER A 445 15.59 17.95 -13.74
CA SER A 445 16.91 17.61 -13.18
C SER A 445 17.48 16.34 -13.82
N PRO A 446 18.80 16.23 -13.95
CA PRO A 446 19.42 15.00 -14.44
C PRO A 446 19.19 13.84 -13.46
N TYR A 447 19.24 12.62 -13.96
CA TYR A 447 19.08 11.40 -13.16
C TYR A 447 20.09 11.35 -12.00
N PRO A 448 19.61 11.30 -10.74
CA PRO A 448 20.48 11.47 -9.56
C PRO A 448 21.12 10.16 -9.04
N ASN A 449 20.91 9.05 -9.72
CA ASN A 449 21.42 7.71 -9.41
C ASN A 449 21.13 7.26 -7.95
N GLY A 450 20.02 6.55 -7.74
CA GLY A 450 19.63 6.02 -6.43
C GLY A 450 19.08 7.06 -5.44
N LYS A 451 18.76 8.26 -5.89
CA LYS A 451 18.11 9.29 -5.09
C LYS A 451 16.74 9.65 -5.68
N LEU A 452 15.90 10.27 -4.87
CA LEU A 452 14.57 10.70 -5.28
C LEU A 452 14.64 11.62 -6.51
N TRP A 453 13.87 11.28 -7.55
CA TRP A 453 13.85 11.95 -8.85
C TRP A 453 12.42 12.26 -9.30
N LEU A 454 11.81 13.26 -8.67
CA LEU A 454 10.44 13.66 -8.99
C LEU A 454 10.33 14.49 -10.28
N GLY A 455 11.40 15.15 -10.70
CA GLY A 455 11.35 16.11 -11.83
C GLY A 455 10.50 17.34 -11.52
N GLY A 456 10.30 17.65 -10.22
CA GLY A 456 9.47 18.76 -9.76
C GLY A 456 9.04 18.63 -8.31
N ALA A 457 7.87 19.18 -7.99
CA ALA A 457 7.29 19.13 -6.65
C ALA A 457 5.76 19.23 -6.68
N PHE A 458 5.11 18.53 -5.75
CA PHE A 458 3.70 18.79 -5.40
C PHE A 458 3.64 19.61 -4.12
N THR A 459 2.82 20.65 -4.10
CA THR A 459 2.70 21.51 -2.94
C THR A 459 1.24 21.69 -2.55
N ALA A 460 0.93 21.51 -1.27
CA ALA A 460 -0.40 21.83 -0.76
C ALA A 460 -0.73 23.30 -0.99
N ILE A 461 -1.99 23.61 -1.28
CA ILE A 461 -2.43 24.99 -1.54
C ILE A 461 -2.72 25.66 -0.20
N PRO A 462 -2.01 26.76 0.14
CA PRO A 462 -2.20 27.45 1.41
C PRO A 462 -3.66 27.89 1.61
N GLY A 463 -4.23 27.59 2.78
CA GLY A 463 -5.60 27.96 3.14
C GLY A 463 -6.70 27.03 2.59
N GLU A 464 -6.37 26.09 1.71
CA GLU A 464 -7.34 25.10 1.26
C GLU A 464 -7.44 23.92 2.21
N LYS A 465 -8.70 23.53 2.47
CA LYS A 465 -8.99 22.47 3.42
C LYS A 465 -8.85 21.09 2.76
N GLN A 466 -8.01 20.26 3.34
CA GLN A 466 -7.95 18.85 3.00
C GLN A 466 -9.07 18.09 3.71
N SER A 467 -9.54 17.00 3.12
CA SER A 467 -10.61 16.16 3.67
C SER A 467 -10.54 14.76 3.09
N GLY A 468 -11.44 13.89 3.55
CA GLY A 468 -11.60 12.56 3.01
C GLY A 468 -13.05 12.13 2.90
N ASN A 469 -13.24 10.93 2.41
CA ASN A 469 -14.54 10.28 2.34
C ASN A 469 -14.40 8.78 2.56
N ILE A 470 -15.49 8.16 3.01
CA ILE A 470 -15.75 6.74 2.82
C ILE A 470 -16.84 6.63 1.77
N THR A 471 -16.59 5.92 0.69
CA THR A 471 -17.50 5.85 -0.46
C THR A 471 -17.88 4.40 -0.75
N ALA A 472 -19.17 4.13 -0.91
CA ALA A 472 -19.68 2.88 -1.45
C ALA A 472 -20.13 3.10 -2.90
N VAL A 473 -19.56 2.31 -3.80
CA VAL A 473 -19.87 2.35 -5.23
C VAL A 473 -20.48 1.02 -5.65
N ASN A 474 -21.61 1.06 -6.34
CA ASN A 474 -22.11 -0.13 -7.03
C ASN A 474 -21.29 -0.35 -8.30
N TYR A 475 -20.49 -1.41 -8.34
CA TYR A 475 -19.56 -1.64 -9.44
C TYR A 475 -20.24 -2.12 -10.73
N ASP A 476 -21.49 -2.62 -10.67
CA ASP A 476 -22.27 -2.98 -11.85
C ASP A 476 -22.87 -1.77 -12.57
N THR A 477 -23.05 -0.66 -11.87
CA THR A 477 -23.63 0.57 -12.45
C THR A 477 -22.65 1.74 -12.49
N GLY A 478 -21.57 1.70 -11.72
CA GLY A 478 -20.64 2.80 -11.53
C GLY A 478 -21.18 3.93 -10.64
N LYS A 479 -22.36 3.78 -10.02
CA LYS A 479 -23.01 4.82 -9.21
C LYS A 479 -22.58 4.78 -7.76
N ILE A 480 -22.35 5.95 -7.18
CA ILE A 480 -22.15 6.11 -5.73
C ILE A 480 -23.47 5.81 -5.03
N LYS A 481 -23.45 4.79 -4.15
CA LYS A 481 -24.61 4.41 -3.34
C LYS A 481 -24.76 5.31 -2.12
N TRP A 482 -23.65 5.56 -1.44
CA TRP A 482 -23.54 6.48 -0.32
C TRP A 482 -22.11 6.96 -0.14
N GLN A 483 -21.96 8.10 0.52
CA GLN A 483 -20.67 8.67 0.85
C GLN A 483 -20.73 9.34 2.23
N VAL A 484 -19.70 9.10 3.06
CA VAL A 484 -19.52 9.74 4.37
C VAL A 484 -18.27 10.61 4.29
N LYS A 485 -18.43 11.92 4.53
CA LYS A 485 -17.31 12.86 4.60
C LYS A 485 -16.54 12.71 5.89
N THR A 486 -15.22 12.79 5.84
CA THR A 486 -14.32 12.81 6.99
C THR A 486 -13.55 14.13 7.04
N PRO A 487 -13.18 14.59 8.26
CA PRO A 487 -12.54 15.90 8.42
C PRO A 487 -11.12 15.96 7.83
N GLU A 488 -10.47 14.80 7.65
CA GLU A 488 -9.10 14.65 7.16
C GLU A 488 -9.05 13.63 6.02
N PRO A 489 -8.02 13.68 5.15
CA PRO A 489 -7.77 12.65 4.15
C PRO A 489 -7.72 11.25 4.78
N MET A 490 -8.22 10.23 4.08
CA MET A 490 -8.23 8.86 4.57
C MET A 490 -7.24 8.00 3.79
N ILE A 491 -6.33 7.36 4.49
CA ILE A 491 -5.36 6.40 3.95
C ILE A 491 -5.21 5.23 4.92
N GLY A 492 -5.05 4.00 4.42
CA GLY A 492 -4.88 2.79 5.25
C GLY A 492 -5.59 1.58 4.70
N GLY A 493 -6.88 1.61 4.57
CA GLY A 493 -7.69 0.49 4.04
C GLY A 493 -9.00 0.32 4.79
N ILE A 494 -9.83 -0.56 4.26
CA ILE A 494 -11.20 -0.79 4.71
C ILE A 494 -11.50 -2.28 4.78
N LEU A 495 -12.39 -2.72 5.66
CA LEU A 495 -12.84 -4.10 5.82
C LEU A 495 -14.36 -4.17 5.80
N ALA A 496 -14.93 -5.04 4.98
CA ALA A 496 -16.34 -5.37 5.02
C ALA A 496 -16.58 -6.75 5.67
N THR A 497 -17.72 -6.95 6.32
CA THR A 497 -18.06 -8.22 6.97
C THR A 497 -19.48 -8.68 6.64
N ALA A 498 -19.72 -9.99 6.71
CA ALA A 498 -21.06 -10.57 6.57
C ALA A 498 -22.06 -10.12 7.64
N GLY A 499 -21.58 -9.44 8.71
CA GLY A 499 -22.43 -8.78 9.71
C GLY A 499 -23.09 -7.49 9.22
N GLY A 500 -22.87 -7.10 7.96
CA GLY A 500 -23.40 -5.89 7.35
C GLY A 500 -22.68 -4.62 7.82
N LEU A 501 -21.40 -4.74 8.13
CA LEU A 501 -20.56 -3.69 8.65
C LEU A 501 -19.37 -3.42 7.73
N VAL A 502 -18.94 -2.16 7.75
CA VAL A 502 -17.68 -1.69 7.15
C VAL A 502 -16.87 -1.00 8.24
N PHE A 503 -15.59 -1.37 8.37
CA PHE A 503 -14.65 -0.80 9.33
C PHE A 503 -13.57 0.02 8.63
N ALA A 504 -13.34 1.25 9.10
CA ALA A 504 -12.33 2.15 8.58
C ALA A 504 -11.72 3.00 9.69
N GLY A 505 -10.46 3.41 9.51
CA GLY A 505 -9.74 4.31 10.40
C GLY A 505 -9.49 5.68 9.79
N GLU A 506 -9.36 6.70 10.64
CA GLU A 506 -9.07 8.09 10.29
C GLU A 506 -7.71 8.52 10.84
N GLY A 507 -7.07 9.51 10.20
CA GLY A 507 -5.78 10.06 10.62
C GLY A 507 -5.78 10.72 11.99
N ASN A 508 -6.94 11.23 12.44
CA ASN A 508 -7.15 11.80 13.78
C ASN A 508 -7.15 10.74 14.91
N GLY A 509 -7.11 9.45 14.56
CA GLY A 509 -7.12 8.33 15.51
C GLY A 509 -8.49 7.69 15.73
N LYS A 510 -9.53 8.13 15.05
CA LYS A 510 -10.83 7.50 15.10
C LYS A 510 -10.83 6.19 14.29
N PHE A 511 -11.29 5.11 14.90
CA PHE A 511 -11.63 3.85 14.24
C PHE A 511 -13.12 3.61 14.37
N ALA A 512 -13.83 3.32 13.29
CA ALA A 512 -15.28 3.27 13.30
C ALA A 512 -15.87 2.11 12.49
N ALA A 513 -17.07 1.69 12.87
CA ALA A 513 -17.92 0.76 12.16
C ALA A 513 -19.14 1.48 11.56
N TYR A 514 -19.36 1.22 10.28
CA TYR A 514 -20.46 1.81 9.51
C TYR A 514 -21.40 0.71 9.01
N ASN A 515 -22.68 1.03 8.88
CA ASN A 515 -23.64 0.18 8.19
C ASN A 515 -23.28 0.10 6.70
N SER A 516 -22.99 -1.10 6.19
CA SER A 516 -22.54 -1.32 4.82
C SER A 516 -23.52 -0.85 3.74
N SER A 517 -24.83 -0.81 4.04
CA SER A 517 -25.86 -0.47 3.05
C SER A 517 -26.14 1.02 2.92
N ASN A 518 -25.80 1.87 3.91
CA ASN A 518 -26.15 3.28 3.93
C ASN A 518 -25.11 4.23 4.54
N GLY A 519 -23.96 3.73 4.99
CA GLY A 519 -22.87 4.53 5.54
C GLY A 519 -23.12 5.12 6.95
N LYS A 520 -24.24 4.77 7.62
CA LYS A 520 -24.50 5.27 8.97
C LYS A 520 -23.45 4.73 9.93
N GLU A 521 -22.76 5.61 10.66
CA GLU A 521 -21.86 5.23 11.76
C GLU A 521 -22.66 4.57 12.89
N LEU A 522 -22.19 3.41 13.35
CA LEU A 522 -22.84 2.60 14.38
C LEU A 522 -22.01 2.50 15.66
N TRP A 523 -20.68 2.62 15.54
CA TRP A 523 -19.74 2.54 16.65
C TRP A 523 -18.44 3.24 16.28
N SER A 524 -17.74 3.78 17.27
CA SER A 524 -16.40 4.33 17.08
C SER A 524 -15.57 4.26 18.36
N PHE A 525 -14.25 4.25 18.18
CA PHE A 525 -13.23 4.25 19.22
C PHE A 525 -12.09 5.19 18.83
N HIS A 526 -11.48 5.87 19.81
CA HIS A 526 -10.34 6.75 19.58
C HIS A 526 -9.05 6.08 20.04
N ALA A 527 -8.17 5.76 19.08
CA ALA A 527 -6.97 4.96 19.28
C ALA A 527 -5.74 5.75 19.76
N GLY A 528 -5.83 7.08 19.84
CA GLY A 528 -4.75 7.96 20.30
C GLY A 528 -3.68 8.30 19.26
N ALA A 529 -3.53 7.50 18.22
CA ALA A 529 -2.69 7.73 17.06
C ALA A 529 -3.48 7.50 15.78
N GLY A 530 -3.00 7.97 14.62
CA GLY A 530 -3.67 7.76 13.34
C GLY A 530 -3.93 6.29 13.06
N VAL A 531 -5.13 5.94 12.62
CA VAL A 531 -5.51 4.57 12.25
C VAL A 531 -5.41 4.45 10.74
N ASN A 532 -4.21 4.17 10.27
CA ASN A 532 -3.84 4.19 8.85
C ASN A 532 -3.36 2.82 8.34
N ALA A 533 -3.81 1.76 9.01
CA ALA A 533 -3.58 0.36 8.64
C ALA A 533 -4.89 -0.32 8.22
N PRO A 534 -4.86 -1.28 7.30
CA PRO A 534 -6.05 -2.05 6.93
C PRO A 534 -6.52 -2.94 8.09
N PRO A 535 -7.81 -2.89 8.49
CA PRO A 535 -8.34 -3.78 9.54
C PRO A 535 -8.43 -5.23 9.08
N SER A 536 -8.34 -6.18 10.01
CA SER A 536 -8.62 -7.61 9.79
C SER A 536 -9.65 -8.13 10.79
N SER A 537 -10.25 -9.30 10.48
CA SER A 537 -11.19 -9.97 11.40
C SER A 537 -10.87 -11.46 11.48
N TYR A 538 -11.10 -12.05 12.66
CA TYR A 538 -10.83 -13.46 12.93
C TYR A 538 -11.70 -13.99 14.06
N MET A 539 -11.68 -15.30 14.28
CA MET A 539 -12.30 -15.91 15.44
C MET A 539 -11.30 -16.72 16.26
N VAL A 540 -11.35 -16.57 17.58
CA VAL A 540 -10.59 -17.38 18.52
C VAL A 540 -11.41 -17.61 19.79
N GLY A 541 -11.38 -18.83 20.32
CA GLY A 541 -12.18 -19.19 21.51
C GLY A 541 -13.68 -18.99 21.33
N GLY A 542 -14.20 -19.13 20.11
CA GLY A 542 -15.62 -18.95 19.78
C GLY A 542 -16.09 -17.49 19.69
N LYS A 543 -15.20 -16.51 19.84
CA LYS A 543 -15.51 -15.08 19.73
C LYS A 543 -14.88 -14.50 18.45
N GLN A 544 -15.62 -13.61 17.78
CA GLN A 544 -15.13 -12.81 16.67
C GLN A 544 -14.40 -11.58 17.19
N TYR A 545 -13.29 -11.26 16.55
CA TYR A 545 -12.48 -10.06 16.80
C TYR A 545 -12.35 -9.22 15.54
N ILE A 546 -12.20 -7.91 15.75
CA ILE A 546 -11.72 -6.94 14.76
C ILE A 546 -10.39 -6.43 15.28
N VAL A 547 -9.37 -6.37 14.43
CA VAL A 547 -8.04 -5.88 14.79
C VAL A 547 -7.57 -4.82 13.80
N VAL A 548 -6.85 -3.82 14.32
CA VAL A 548 -6.28 -2.75 13.49
C VAL A 548 -4.98 -2.21 14.10
N GLY A 549 -4.08 -1.73 13.24
CA GLY A 549 -2.90 -0.96 13.64
C GLY A 549 -3.22 0.53 13.80
N ALA A 550 -2.74 1.13 14.89
CA ALA A 550 -2.83 2.57 15.15
C ALA A 550 -1.42 3.13 15.37
N GLY A 551 -0.77 3.53 14.29
CA GLY A 551 0.61 4.02 14.28
C GLY A 551 0.82 5.27 13.45
N GLY A 552 -0.23 5.81 12.82
CA GLY A 552 -0.14 6.98 11.97
C GLY A 552 0.48 6.68 10.61
N ASN A 553 0.77 7.74 9.87
CA ASN A 553 1.29 7.65 8.52
C ASN A 553 2.26 8.82 8.23
N THR A 554 3.42 8.53 7.63
CA THR A 554 4.46 9.52 7.32
C THR A 554 4.08 10.37 6.12
N GLN A 555 3.53 9.78 5.06
CA GLN A 555 3.20 10.44 3.80
C GLN A 555 2.23 11.62 3.99
N VAL A 556 1.20 11.45 4.81
CA VAL A 556 0.20 12.48 5.12
C VAL A 556 0.40 13.12 6.50
N ASN A 557 1.54 12.85 7.14
CA ASN A 557 1.96 13.41 8.42
C ASN A 557 0.94 13.25 9.57
N PHE A 558 0.27 12.12 9.66
CA PHE A 558 -0.61 11.81 10.77
C PHE A 558 0.15 11.38 12.02
N ARG A 559 -0.49 11.57 13.18
CA ARG A 559 0.11 11.31 14.50
C ARG A 559 0.62 9.89 14.63
N ARG A 560 1.93 9.75 14.93
CA ARG A 560 2.59 8.44 15.09
C ARG A 560 2.20 7.78 16.41
N GLY A 561 2.12 6.46 16.37
CA GLY A 561 1.94 5.55 17.49
C GLY A 561 2.58 4.20 17.20
N ASN A 562 2.22 3.18 17.98
CA ASN A 562 2.79 1.84 17.85
C ASN A 562 1.82 0.74 18.35
N ASN A 563 0.52 0.98 18.28
CA ASN A 563 -0.49 0.08 18.85
C ASN A 563 -1.07 -0.87 17.81
N ILE A 564 -1.22 -2.14 18.19
CA ILE A 564 -2.14 -3.10 17.58
C ILE A 564 -3.29 -3.28 18.56
N ILE A 565 -4.51 -3.02 18.14
CA ILE A 565 -5.69 -3.01 19.01
C ILE A 565 -6.71 -4.03 18.51
N ALA A 566 -7.10 -4.96 19.34
CA ALA A 566 -8.18 -5.91 19.05
C ALA A 566 -9.45 -5.59 19.84
N PHE A 567 -10.58 -5.74 19.17
CA PHE A 567 -11.92 -5.50 19.71
C PHE A 567 -12.76 -6.78 19.62
N THR A 568 -13.62 -7.03 20.59
CA THR A 568 -14.56 -8.15 20.61
C THR A 568 -15.85 -7.76 21.32
N LEU A 569 -16.87 -8.62 21.26
CA LEU A 569 -18.07 -8.52 22.08
C LEU A 569 -17.80 -9.15 23.46
N GLU A 570 -18.53 -8.66 24.47
CA GLU A 570 -18.55 -9.22 25.83
C GLU A 570 -18.91 -10.71 25.88
#